data_d56a1ac2b4fec72ac963b45e9e58a1ca
#
_entry.id   d56a1ac2b4fec72ac963b45e9e58a1ca
#
_cell.length_a   1.000
_cell.length_b   1.000
_cell.length_c   1.000
_cell.angle_alpha   90.00
_cell.angle_beta   90.00
_cell.angle_gamma   90.00
#
_symmetry.space_group_name_H-M   'P 1'
#
loop_
_entity.id
_entity.type
_entity.pdbx_description
1 polymer ?
#
loop_
_entity_poly.entity_id
_entity_poly.type
_entity_poly.pdbx_seq_one_letter_code
_entity_poly.pdbx_strand_id
1 'polypeptide(L)'
;MADILRLKRIVDIEYSDITIDSNIYHGKLRVFLKDSSIADIWFSSKIPGRFSYHWERRHINGKMYRHDNFPDPCWKGVSTYPKHFHNGSQNNIEESRINDDPASGIREFMDFIKKMIG
;
A
#
# COMPACT_ATOMS: atom_id res chain seq x y z
N MET A 1 -11.75 10.87 6.83
CA MET A 1 -11.24 10.45 5.51
C MET A 1 -9.78 10.86 5.37
N ALA A 2 -8.98 10.04 4.73
CA ALA A 2 -7.58 10.35 4.48
C ALA A 2 -7.45 11.53 3.52
N ASP A 3 -6.53 12.44 3.82
CA ASP A 3 -6.17 13.54 2.93
C ASP A 3 -5.13 13.05 1.93
N ILE A 4 -5.58 12.65 0.74
CA ILE A 4 -4.71 12.04 -0.28
C ILE A 4 -3.63 13.01 -0.77
N LEU A 5 -3.90 14.32 -0.79
CA LEU A 5 -2.90 15.33 -1.14
C LEU A 5 -1.76 15.38 -0.12
N ARG A 6 -2.10 15.24 1.16
CA ARG A 6 -1.09 15.18 2.21
C ARG A 6 -0.23 13.92 2.07
N LEU A 7 -0.85 12.79 1.76
CA LEU A 7 -0.14 11.53 1.56
C LEU A 7 0.81 11.61 0.37
N LYS A 8 0.36 12.23 -0.74
CA LYS A 8 1.22 12.48 -1.90
C LYS A 8 2.44 13.32 -1.51
N ARG A 9 2.24 14.35 -0.69
CA ARG A 9 3.31 15.24 -0.23
C ARG A 9 4.33 14.47 0.62
N ILE A 10 3.86 13.60 1.50
CA ILE A 10 4.73 12.73 2.30
C ILE A 10 5.62 11.88 1.39
N VAL A 11 5.03 11.23 0.40
CA VAL A 11 5.77 10.38 -0.55
C VAL A 11 6.78 11.20 -1.34
N ASP A 12 6.35 12.32 -1.91
CA ASP A 12 7.19 13.14 -2.79
C ASP A 12 8.38 13.75 -2.05
N ILE A 13 8.23 14.08 -0.77
CA ILE A 13 9.27 14.73 0.02
C ILE A 13 10.13 13.71 0.75
N GLU A 14 9.50 12.79 1.49
CA GLU A 14 10.23 11.89 2.38
C GLU A 14 10.83 10.68 1.67
N TYR A 15 10.33 10.34 0.48
CA TYR A 15 10.75 9.15 -0.27
C TYR A 15 11.26 9.47 -1.67
N SER A 16 11.76 10.70 -1.86
CA SER A 16 12.30 11.16 -3.15
C SER A 16 13.49 10.32 -3.60
N ASP A 17 14.17 9.66 -2.70
CA ASP A 17 15.32 8.80 -3.01
C ASP A 17 14.93 7.51 -3.74
N ILE A 18 13.68 7.06 -3.62
CA ILE A 18 13.22 5.83 -4.27
C ILE A 18 12.10 6.06 -5.29
N THR A 19 11.58 7.28 -5.41
CA THR A 19 10.44 7.58 -6.29
C THR A 19 10.89 8.40 -7.51
N ILE A 20 10.23 8.17 -8.65
CA ILE A 20 10.39 8.98 -9.86
C ILE A 20 9.32 10.06 -9.87
N ASP A 21 8.07 9.69 -9.59
CA ASP A 21 6.91 10.58 -9.69
C ASP A 21 5.75 9.98 -8.90
N SER A 22 4.71 10.78 -8.66
CA SER A 22 3.45 10.31 -8.12
C SER A 22 2.30 11.10 -8.70
N ASN A 23 1.14 10.46 -8.84
CA ASN A 23 -0.07 11.09 -9.39
C ASN A 23 -1.28 10.66 -8.59
N ILE A 24 -2.25 11.57 -8.46
CA ILE A 24 -3.58 11.22 -7.95
C ILE A 24 -4.47 10.96 -9.15
N TYR A 25 -5.08 9.75 -9.17
CA TYR A 25 -5.83 9.28 -10.32
C TYR A 25 -7.04 8.48 -9.82
N HIS A 26 -8.23 8.96 -10.12
CA HIS A 26 -9.49 8.36 -9.66
C HIS A 26 -9.50 8.06 -8.14
N GLY A 27 -9.09 9.05 -7.34
CA GLY A 27 -9.07 8.92 -5.88
C GLY A 27 -7.96 8.02 -5.32
N LYS A 28 -7.05 7.59 -6.18
CA LYS A 28 -5.94 6.72 -5.84
C LYS A 28 -4.62 7.48 -6.01
N LEU A 29 -3.70 7.29 -5.07
CA LEU A 29 -2.33 7.80 -5.19
C LEU A 29 -1.48 6.72 -5.85
N ARG A 30 -1.00 6.97 -7.06
CA ARG A 30 -0.07 6.08 -7.76
C ARG A 30 1.34 6.62 -7.65
N VAL A 31 2.24 5.79 -7.15
CA VAL A 31 3.65 6.12 -6.97
C VAL A 31 4.48 5.29 -7.94
N PHE A 32 5.32 5.98 -8.71
CA PHE A 32 6.25 5.33 -9.65
C PHE A 32 7.62 5.23 -8.99
N LEU A 33 8.09 4.00 -8.77
CA LEU A 33 9.37 3.74 -8.09
C LEU A 33 10.52 3.68 -9.09
N LYS A 34 11.74 3.95 -8.62
CA LYS A 34 12.94 3.96 -9.47
C LYS A 34 13.29 2.61 -10.06
N ASP A 35 12.81 1.52 -9.47
CA ASP A 35 13.01 0.15 -9.98
C ASP A 35 11.98 -0.27 -11.02
N SER A 36 11.14 0.67 -11.50
CA SER A 36 10.06 0.45 -12.46
C SER A 36 8.83 -0.24 -11.87
N SER A 37 8.77 -0.43 -10.56
CA SER A 37 7.56 -0.91 -9.90
C SER A 37 6.60 0.25 -9.63
N ILE A 38 5.36 -0.09 -9.29
CA ILE A 38 4.28 0.87 -9.04
C ILE A 38 3.62 0.54 -7.71
N ALA A 39 3.35 1.57 -6.91
CA ALA A 39 2.57 1.41 -5.69
C ALA A 39 1.28 2.22 -5.80
N ASP A 40 0.16 1.61 -5.44
CA ASP A 40 -1.15 2.25 -5.44
C ASP A 40 -1.70 2.31 -4.02
N ILE A 41 -2.05 3.49 -3.57
CA ILE A 41 -2.61 3.74 -2.25
C ILE A 41 -4.02 4.29 -2.42
N TRP A 42 -4.99 3.64 -1.80
CA TRP A 42 -6.40 3.98 -1.96
C TRP A 42 -7.13 3.97 -0.63
N PHE A 43 -8.01 4.96 -0.45
CA PHE A 43 -8.93 5.03 0.68
C PHE A 43 -10.33 5.25 0.15
N SER A 44 -11.29 4.47 0.62
CA SER A 44 -12.67 4.57 0.17
C SER A 44 -13.29 5.91 0.57
N SER A 45 -13.99 6.53 -0.38
CA SER A 45 -14.82 7.71 -0.10
C SER A 45 -16.21 7.32 0.41
N LYS A 46 -16.59 6.05 0.29
CA LYS A 46 -17.94 5.55 0.63
C LYS A 46 -17.96 4.76 1.93
N ILE A 47 -16.94 3.98 2.20
CA ILE A 47 -16.86 3.11 3.39
C ILE A 47 -15.75 3.64 4.28
N PRO A 48 -16.08 4.31 5.39
CA PRO A 48 -15.05 4.85 6.29
C PRO A 48 -14.08 3.78 6.75
N GLY A 49 -12.79 4.10 6.72
CA GLY A 49 -11.72 3.21 7.16
C GLY A 49 -11.30 2.12 6.19
N ARG A 50 -12.01 1.95 5.05
CA ARG A 50 -11.63 0.96 4.04
C ARG A 50 -10.43 1.47 3.25
N PHE A 51 -9.37 0.63 3.11
CA PHE A 51 -8.13 1.04 2.44
C PHE A 51 -7.46 -0.10 1.69
N SER A 52 -6.51 0.28 0.81
CA SER A 52 -5.61 -0.65 0.16
C SER A 52 -4.26 0.04 -0.10
N TYR A 53 -3.17 -0.63 0.28
CA TYR A 53 -1.80 -0.27 -0.10
C TYR A 53 -1.27 -1.44 -0.93
N HIS A 54 -1.07 -1.22 -2.24
CA HIS A 54 -0.66 -2.27 -3.17
C HIS A 54 0.65 -1.91 -3.84
N TRP A 55 1.65 -2.81 -3.75
CA TRP A 55 2.92 -2.66 -4.45
C TRP A 55 3.01 -3.73 -5.53
N GLU A 56 3.05 -3.29 -6.79
CA GLU A 56 3.03 -4.16 -7.96
C GLU A 56 4.44 -4.39 -8.48
N ARG A 57 4.91 -5.63 -8.45
CA ARG A 57 6.20 -6.04 -8.96
C ARG A 57 6.14 -7.28 -9.85
N ARG A 58 4.96 -7.71 -10.27
CA ARG A 58 4.84 -8.95 -11.04
C ARG A 58 5.59 -8.90 -12.36
N HIS A 59 5.70 -7.73 -12.99
CA HIS A 59 6.47 -7.52 -14.22
C HIS A 59 7.99 -7.51 -13.99
N ILE A 60 8.45 -7.46 -12.75
CA ILE A 60 9.87 -7.44 -12.39
C ILE A 60 10.31 -8.81 -11.88
N ASN A 61 9.62 -9.35 -10.87
CA ASN A 61 10.01 -10.58 -10.20
C ASN A 61 8.84 -11.53 -9.90
N GLY A 62 7.67 -11.29 -10.47
CA GLY A 62 6.50 -12.13 -10.28
C GLY A 62 5.77 -11.90 -8.96
N LYS A 63 6.15 -10.90 -8.17
CA LYS A 63 5.63 -10.69 -6.83
C LYS A 63 4.73 -9.45 -6.73
N MET A 64 3.83 -9.48 -5.75
CA MET A 64 3.03 -8.34 -5.35
C MET A 64 2.88 -8.34 -3.83
N TYR A 65 2.67 -7.16 -3.27
CA TYR A 65 2.50 -6.98 -1.83
C TYR A 65 1.31 -6.05 -1.61
N ARG A 66 0.36 -6.45 -0.75
CA ARG A 66 -0.81 -5.61 -0.50
C ARG A 66 -1.31 -5.75 0.92
N HIS A 67 -1.48 -4.61 1.58
CA HIS A 67 -2.27 -4.50 2.81
C HIS A 67 -3.65 -3.97 2.45
N ASP A 68 -4.70 -4.66 2.84
CA ASP A 68 -6.06 -4.14 2.72
C ASP A 68 -6.95 -4.70 3.83
N ASN A 69 -8.12 -4.11 3.99
CA ASN A 69 -9.07 -4.54 5.01
C ASN A 69 -10.44 -4.91 4.42
N PHE A 70 -10.47 -5.38 3.18
CA PHE A 70 -11.69 -5.94 2.60
C PHE A 70 -12.06 -7.22 3.34
N PRO A 71 -13.32 -7.37 3.77
CA PRO A 71 -13.76 -8.51 4.58
C PRO A 71 -14.02 -9.75 3.73
N ASP A 72 -12.99 -10.31 3.12
CA ASP A 72 -13.10 -11.55 2.35
C ASP A 72 -13.17 -12.74 3.32
N PRO A 73 -14.25 -13.56 3.29
CA PRO A 73 -14.37 -14.72 4.15
C PRO A 73 -13.22 -15.73 4.06
N CYS A 74 -12.51 -15.76 2.93
CA CYS A 74 -11.34 -16.64 2.75
C CYS A 74 -10.24 -16.35 3.78
N TRP A 75 -10.18 -15.13 4.32
CA TRP A 75 -9.11 -14.70 5.21
C TRP A 75 -9.52 -14.58 6.67
N LYS A 76 -10.66 -15.17 7.07
CA LYS A 76 -11.15 -15.11 8.45
C LYS A 76 -10.20 -15.69 9.48
N GLY A 77 -9.31 -16.60 9.07
CA GLY A 77 -8.34 -17.22 9.96
C GLY A 77 -7.17 -16.32 10.36
N VAL A 78 -7.01 -15.18 9.70
CA VAL A 78 -5.95 -14.23 10.02
C VAL A 78 -6.36 -13.41 11.24
N SER A 79 -5.50 -13.35 12.27
CA SER A 79 -5.85 -12.71 13.55
C SER A 79 -6.19 -11.23 13.45
N THR A 80 -5.69 -10.54 12.43
CA THR A 80 -5.98 -9.12 12.19
C THR A 80 -7.19 -8.89 11.28
N TYR A 81 -7.88 -9.95 10.89
CA TYR A 81 -9.04 -9.86 10.00
C TYR A 81 -10.02 -8.77 10.45
N PRO A 82 -10.57 -7.93 9.53
CA PRO A 82 -10.47 -8.00 8.06
C PRO A 82 -9.16 -7.46 7.48
N LYS A 83 -8.32 -6.83 8.26
CA LYS A 83 -7.02 -6.32 7.81
C LYS A 83 -6.06 -7.49 7.60
N HIS A 84 -5.49 -7.61 6.41
CA HIS A 84 -4.59 -8.70 6.05
C HIS A 84 -3.51 -8.22 5.08
N PHE A 85 -2.45 -9.02 4.95
CA PHE A 85 -1.29 -8.72 4.13
C PHE A 85 -1.05 -9.85 3.13
N HIS A 86 -1.07 -9.52 1.84
CA HIS A 86 -0.64 -10.42 0.77
C HIS A 86 0.86 -10.27 0.62
N ASN A 87 1.61 -11.29 1.03
CA ASN A 87 3.07 -11.22 1.08
C ASN A 87 3.70 -11.98 -0.08
N GLY A 88 3.97 -11.27 -1.15
CA GLY A 88 4.64 -11.81 -2.34
C GLY A 88 3.70 -12.41 -3.37
N SER A 89 2.51 -12.81 -2.99
CA SER A 89 1.51 -13.36 -3.91
C SER A 89 0.11 -13.18 -3.37
N GLN A 90 -0.88 -13.29 -4.26
CA GLN A 90 -2.30 -13.15 -3.90
C GLN A 90 -2.73 -14.17 -2.85
N ASN A 91 -2.14 -15.37 -2.86
CA ASN A 91 -2.56 -16.47 -2.00
C ASN A 91 -1.73 -16.62 -0.72
N ASN A 92 -0.65 -15.88 -0.57
CA ASN A 92 0.18 -15.93 0.64
C ASN A 92 -0.28 -14.85 1.62
N ILE A 93 -1.24 -15.20 2.45
CA ILE A 93 -1.91 -14.24 3.35
C ILE A 93 -1.32 -14.33 4.75
N GLU A 94 -1.04 -13.17 5.32
CA GLU A 94 -0.50 -13.01 6.66
C GLU A 94 -1.27 -11.91 7.41
N GLU A 95 -0.96 -11.76 8.67
CA GLU A 95 -1.48 -10.66 9.47
C GLU A 95 -0.95 -9.33 8.94
N SER A 96 -1.80 -8.31 8.92
CA SER A 96 -1.38 -6.95 8.63
C SER A 96 -1.23 -6.17 9.92
N ARG A 97 -0.05 -5.64 10.15
CA ARG A 97 0.25 -4.76 11.30
C ARG A 97 0.37 -3.30 10.88
N ILE A 98 -0.03 -2.98 9.66
CA ILE A 98 0.05 -1.60 9.17
C ILE A 98 -0.84 -0.69 10.04
N ASN A 99 -0.35 0.52 10.30
CA ASN A 99 -1.07 1.47 11.15
C ASN A 99 -2.34 1.95 10.45
N ASP A 100 -3.43 2.05 11.21
CA ASP A 100 -4.71 2.52 10.68
C ASP A 100 -4.72 4.03 10.40
N ASP A 101 -3.83 4.80 11.06
CA ASP A 101 -3.65 6.21 10.74
C ASP A 101 -2.99 6.34 9.36
N PRO A 102 -3.60 7.05 8.39
CA PRO A 102 -3.08 7.10 7.02
C PRO A 102 -1.65 7.63 6.91
N ALA A 103 -1.29 8.67 7.64
CA ALA A 103 0.05 9.23 7.57
C ALA A 103 1.11 8.27 8.11
N SER A 104 0.81 7.57 9.20
CA SER A 104 1.68 6.54 9.75
C SER A 104 1.73 5.31 8.86
N GLY A 105 0.57 4.89 8.36
CA GLY A 105 0.45 3.71 7.49
C GLY A 105 1.25 3.86 6.21
N ILE A 106 1.15 5.02 5.54
CA ILE A 106 1.89 5.23 4.30
C ILE A 106 3.40 5.24 4.53
N ARG A 107 3.86 5.77 5.65
CA ARG A 107 5.28 5.75 5.99
C ARG A 107 5.77 4.33 6.23
N GLU A 108 5.00 3.53 6.97
CA GLU A 108 5.33 2.12 7.19
C GLU A 108 5.41 1.35 5.87
N PHE A 109 4.45 1.60 4.97
CA PHE A 109 4.42 0.95 3.66
C PHE A 109 5.59 1.37 2.79
N MET A 110 5.88 2.66 2.71
CA MET A 110 7.00 3.17 1.92
C MET A 110 8.35 2.75 2.50
N ASP A 111 8.48 2.66 3.82
CA ASP A 111 9.67 2.14 4.48
C ASP A 111 9.92 0.68 4.12
N PHE A 112 8.86 -0.13 4.07
CA PHE A 112 8.91 -1.52 3.63
C PHE A 112 9.43 -1.61 2.18
N ILE A 113 8.89 -0.78 1.28
CA ILE A 113 9.32 -0.73 -0.12
C ILE A 113 10.81 -0.33 -0.21
N LYS A 114 11.21 0.71 0.50
CA LYS A 114 12.58 1.21 0.51
C LYS A 114 13.55 0.13 0.97
N LYS A 115 13.21 -0.61 2.02
CA LYS A 115 14.02 -1.70 2.54
C LYS A 115 14.16 -2.84 1.52
N MET A 116 13.08 -3.16 0.81
CA MET A 116 13.06 -4.24 -0.18
C MET A 116 13.80 -3.89 -1.46
N ILE A 117 13.73 -2.63 -1.88
CA ILE A 117 14.46 -2.15 -3.07
C ILE A 117 15.97 -2.10 -2.78
N GLY A 118 16.30 -1.85 -1.57
CA GLY A 118 17.67 -1.88 -1.10
C GLY A 118 18.45 -0.70 -1.27
#